data_225c47a5cf21687b810a0e86ecf73860
#
_entry.id   225c47a5cf21687b810a0e86ecf73860
#
_cell.length_a   1.000
_cell.length_b   1.000
_cell.length_c   1.000
_cell.angle_alpha   90.00
_cell.angle_beta   90.00
_cell.angle_gamma   90.00
#
_symmetry.space_group_name_H-M   'P 1'
#
loop_
_entity.id
_entity.type
_entity.pdbx_description
1 polymer ?
#
loop_
_entity_poly.entity_id
_entity_poly.type
_entity_poly.pdbx_seq_one_letter_code
_entity_poly.pdbx_strand_id
1 'polypeptide(L)'
;MTEAPHNDPSRCDGPAIKPYYGITGKSSYFVPSLWNGTEYKDGPGGSMTVSVTKTGTITGTVTGSGEFSAGAIIAKAKTTVSVSIAASFAIAVGHTYTHDIGKKKYGHLQYGSWGYKLSWAKYASSADRCHIVKVSTGTAKLPTKSMGWKYWETAS
;
A
#
# COMPACT_ATOMS: atom_id res chain seq x y z
N MET A 1 -33.55 22.79 -29.88
CA MET A 1 -33.14 21.84 -29.82
C MET A 1 -32.18 21.68 -29.25
N THR A 2 -31.93 21.06 -28.88
CA THR A 2 -31.03 20.76 -28.36
C THR A 2 -30.14 20.08 -29.00
N GLU A 3 -29.51 20.46 -29.75
CA GLU A 3 -28.64 19.86 -30.40
C GLU A 3 -27.64 19.34 -29.68
N ALA A 4 -27.23 18.41 -30.06
CA ALA A 4 -26.24 17.73 -29.40
C ALA A 4 -25.00 18.51 -29.39
N PRO A 5 -24.50 18.68 -28.32
CA PRO A 5 -23.32 19.40 -28.17
C PRO A 5 -22.14 18.80 -28.81
N HIS A 6 -22.20 17.57 -29.13
CA HIS A 6 -21.05 16.93 -29.64
C HIS A 6 -20.88 17.19 -31.09
N ASN A 7 -21.57 18.05 -31.69
CA ASN A 7 -21.40 18.36 -33.08
C ASN A 7 -20.19 19.21 -33.36
N ASP A 8 -19.58 19.78 -32.34
CA ASP A 8 -18.37 20.54 -32.51
C ASP A 8 -17.17 19.58 -32.52
N PRO A 9 -16.45 19.44 -33.63
CA PRO A 9 -15.35 18.49 -33.72
C PRO A 9 -14.12 18.92 -32.91
N SER A 10 -14.06 20.16 -32.44
CA SER A 10 -12.89 20.63 -31.68
C SER A 10 -13.03 20.44 -30.18
N ARG A 11 -14.22 20.09 -29.70
CA ARG A 11 -14.43 19.84 -28.28
C ARG A 11 -15.76 19.14 -28.07
N CYS A 12 -15.86 18.49 -26.94
CA CYS A 12 -17.08 17.85 -26.51
C CYS A 12 -17.83 18.76 -25.55
N ASP A 13 -19.12 18.85 -25.70
CA ASP A 13 -19.94 19.65 -24.82
C ASP A 13 -20.32 18.85 -23.60
N GLY A 14 -20.75 19.52 -22.60
CA GLY A 14 -21.04 18.94 -21.31
C GLY A 14 -19.98 19.30 -20.28
N PRO A 15 -20.27 19.06 -19.01
CA PRO A 15 -19.33 19.41 -17.96
C PRO A 15 -18.10 18.53 -17.99
N ALA A 16 -16.97 19.06 -17.58
CA ALA A 16 -15.78 18.27 -17.37
C ALA A 16 -16.04 17.24 -16.29
N ILE A 17 -15.49 16.04 -16.45
CA ILE A 17 -15.59 14.98 -15.44
C ILE A 17 -14.68 15.36 -14.29
N LYS A 18 -15.17 15.25 -13.06
CA LYS A 18 -14.33 15.47 -11.88
C LYS A 18 -13.20 14.46 -11.88
N PRO A 19 -11.99 14.87 -11.51
CA PRO A 19 -10.89 13.92 -11.39
C PRO A 19 -11.23 12.78 -10.45
N TYR A 20 -10.82 11.58 -10.83
CA TYR A 20 -11.02 10.39 -10.01
C TYR A 20 -9.80 9.50 -10.05
N TYR A 21 -9.72 8.58 -9.08
CA TYR A 21 -8.59 7.67 -8.96
C TYR A 21 -9.01 6.25 -9.30
N GLY A 22 -8.10 5.50 -9.90
CA GLY A 22 -8.27 4.08 -10.13
C GLY A 22 -7.05 3.31 -9.66
N ILE A 23 -7.27 2.07 -9.24
CA ILE A 23 -6.19 1.16 -8.90
C ILE A 23 -5.89 0.35 -10.15
N THR A 24 -4.68 0.49 -10.70
CA THR A 24 -4.31 -0.10 -11.97
C THR A 24 -3.54 -1.41 -11.81
N GLY A 25 -3.10 -1.73 -10.61
CA GLY A 25 -2.41 -2.99 -10.32
C GLY A 25 -2.33 -3.23 -8.85
N LYS A 26 -2.22 -4.50 -8.45
CA LYS A 26 -2.07 -4.88 -7.04
C LYS A 26 -1.25 -6.15 -6.92
N SER A 27 -0.51 -6.24 -5.82
CA SER A 27 0.20 -7.46 -5.42
C SER A 27 0.28 -7.49 -3.89
N SER A 28 0.41 -8.69 -3.34
CA SER A 28 0.64 -8.83 -1.91
C SER A 28 2.00 -8.23 -1.56
N TYR A 29 2.05 -7.55 -0.44
CA TYR A 29 3.28 -6.93 0.03
C TYR A 29 3.29 -6.87 1.54
N PHE A 30 4.40 -7.28 2.15
CA PHE A 30 4.56 -7.16 3.59
C PHE A 30 5.04 -5.74 3.90
N VAL A 31 4.23 -4.98 4.63
CA VAL A 31 4.55 -3.62 5.05
C VAL A 31 5.24 -3.70 6.40
N PRO A 32 6.57 -3.54 6.46
CA PRO A 32 7.28 -3.73 7.71
C PRO A 32 7.08 -2.54 8.65
N SER A 33 7.16 -2.84 9.95
CA SER A 33 7.33 -1.80 10.96
C SER A 33 8.81 -1.42 10.95
N LEU A 34 9.10 -0.15 10.78
CA LEU A 34 10.48 0.31 10.60
C LEU A 34 11.10 0.90 11.85
N TRP A 35 10.43 0.83 12.99
CA TRP A 35 10.99 1.36 14.20
C TRP A 35 11.65 0.28 15.06
N ASN A 36 12.51 0.74 15.95
CA ASN A 36 13.39 -0.09 16.73
C ASN A 36 12.63 -1.13 17.57
N GLY A 37 13.14 -2.35 17.62
CA GLY A 37 12.53 -3.41 18.42
C GLY A 37 11.51 -4.26 17.65
N THR A 38 11.41 -4.10 16.34
CA THR A 38 10.53 -4.92 15.51
C THR A 38 11.25 -5.71 14.42
N GLU A 39 12.58 -5.65 14.39
CA GLU A 39 13.40 -6.47 13.51
C GLU A 39 14.47 -7.17 14.32
N TYR A 40 14.59 -8.47 14.16
CA TYR A 40 15.52 -9.30 14.93
C TYR A 40 16.26 -10.26 14.03
N LYS A 41 17.51 -10.56 14.41
CA LYS A 41 18.34 -11.55 13.74
C LYS A 41 18.96 -12.42 14.81
N ASP A 42 19.01 -13.73 14.59
CA ASP A 42 19.65 -14.68 15.51
C ASP A 42 20.21 -15.86 14.71
N GLY A 43 21.01 -16.67 15.38
CA GLY A 43 21.65 -17.85 14.77
C GLY A 43 23.16 -17.83 14.96
N PRO A 44 23.90 -18.79 14.29
CA PRO A 44 23.38 -19.77 13.35
C PRO A 44 22.67 -20.93 14.05
N GLY A 45 21.60 -21.39 13.44
CA GLY A 45 20.84 -22.51 13.97
C GLY A 45 20.08 -22.17 15.24
N GLY A 46 19.53 -23.19 15.89
CA GLY A 46 18.76 -23.01 17.10
C GLY A 46 17.35 -22.54 16.85
N SER A 47 16.83 -21.78 17.80
CA SER A 47 15.46 -21.26 17.75
C SER A 47 15.47 -19.82 18.25
N MET A 48 14.64 -18.97 17.67
CA MET A 48 14.51 -17.60 18.14
C MET A 48 13.09 -17.31 18.60
N THR A 49 12.97 -16.56 19.67
CA THR A 49 11.67 -16.08 20.18
C THR A 49 11.74 -14.58 20.30
N VAL A 50 10.75 -13.91 19.72
CA VAL A 50 10.70 -12.45 19.71
C VAL A 50 9.32 -11.99 20.16
N SER A 51 9.26 -10.76 20.66
CA SER A 51 7.99 -10.15 21.01
C SER A 51 8.04 -8.66 20.71
N VAL A 52 6.88 -8.08 20.47
CA VAL A 52 6.76 -6.63 20.35
C VAL A 52 6.86 -6.04 21.74
N THR A 53 7.91 -5.26 21.98
CA THR A 53 8.18 -4.69 23.30
C THR A 53 7.81 -3.22 23.44
N LYS A 54 7.46 -2.56 22.34
CA LYS A 54 7.09 -1.13 22.35
C LYS A 54 5.88 -0.92 21.46
N THR A 55 5.06 0.05 21.81
CA THR A 55 3.98 0.50 20.94
C THR A 55 4.53 1.35 19.80
N GLY A 56 3.82 1.39 18.70
CA GLY A 56 4.20 2.16 17.52
C GLY A 56 3.11 2.05 16.49
N THR A 57 3.44 2.38 15.24
CA THR A 57 2.50 2.27 14.13
C THR A 57 3.16 1.64 12.91
N ILE A 58 2.38 0.91 12.13
CA ILE A 58 2.75 0.48 10.79
C ILE A 58 2.05 1.46 9.86
N THR A 59 2.82 2.26 9.12
CA THR A 59 2.29 3.31 8.27
C THR A 59 2.52 2.98 6.81
N GLY A 60 1.47 3.15 6.00
CA GLY A 60 1.57 3.00 4.56
C GLY A 60 2.21 4.21 3.92
N THR A 61 2.63 4.04 2.66
CA THR A 61 3.18 5.13 1.86
C THR A 61 2.44 5.23 0.55
N VAL A 62 2.23 6.46 0.08
CA VAL A 62 1.67 6.74 -1.24
C VAL A 62 2.63 7.68 -1.94
N THR A 63 3.11 7.28 -3.11
CA THR A 63 4.04 8.08 -3.90
C THR A 63 3.52 8.23 -5.31
N GLY A 64 3.93 9.28 -5.99
CA GLY A 64 3.53 9.49 -7.37
C GLY A 64 3.95 10.83 -7.92
N SER A 65 3.57 11.06 -9.17
CA SER A 65 3.85 12.29 -9.89
C SER A 65 2.65 13.22 -9.84
N GLY A 66 2.89 14.52 -9.95
CA GLY A 66 1.84 15.52 -10.00
C GLY A 66 1.13 15.70 -8.67
N GLU A 67 -0.05 16.29 -8.73
CA GLU A 67 -0.86 16.49 -7.54
C GLU A 67 -1.78 15.29 -7.33
N PHE A 68 -1.80 14.77 -6.11
CA PHE A 68 -2.68 13.66 -5.77
C PHE A 68 -3.09 13.72 -4.30
N SER A 69 -4.20 13.07 -4.00
CA SER A 69 -4.69 12.93 -2.63
C SER A 69 -4.42 11.51 -2.14
N ALA A 70 -3.52 11.37 -1.18
CA ALA A 70 -3.24 10.06 -0.58
C ALA A 70 -4.51 9.48 0.06
N GLY A 71 -5.29 10.30 0.73
CA GLY A 71 -6.55 9.85 1.34
C GLY A 71 -7.54 9.29 0.34
N ALA A 72 -7.67 9.93 -0.83
CA ALA A 72 -8.57 9.46 -1.88
C ALA A 72 -8.09 8.14 -2.47
N ILE A 73 -6.78 7.98 -2.65
CA ILE A 73 -6.18 6.74 -3.15
C ILE A 73 -6.40 5.60 -2.16
N ILE A 74 -6.19 5.84 -0.87
CA ILE A 74 -6.42 4.85 0.19
C ILE A 74 -7.90 4.46 0.23
N ALA A 75 -8.81 5.42 0.14
CA ALA A 75 -10.25 5.13 0.12
C ALA A 75 -10.62 4.26 -1.08
N LYS A 76 -10.02 4.53 -2.25
CA LYS A 76 -10.26 3.72 -3.45
C LYS A 76 -9.72 2.30 -3.29
N ALA A 77 -8.54 2.15 -2.69
CA ALA A 77 -7.97 0.84 -2.39
C ALA A 77 -8.85 0.05 -1.42
N LYS A 78 -9.41 0.72 -0.43
CA LYS A 78 -10.31 0.10 0.54
C LYS A 78 -11.55 -0.49 -0.13
N THR A 79 -12.08 0.18 -1.13
CA THR A 79 -13.30 -0.27 -1.81
C THR A 79 -13.03 -1.27 -2.94
N THR A 80 -11.85 -1.23 -3.56
CA THR A 80 -11.57 -2.03 -4.74
C THR A 80 -10.59 -3.18 -4.52
N VAL A 81 -9.80 -3.16 -3.44
CA VAL A 81 -8.80 -4.18 -3.14
C VAL A 81 -9.15 -4.94 -1.86
N SER A 82 -9.21 -4.26 -0.73
CA SER A 82 -9.54 -4.89 0.56
C SER A 82 -10.07 -3.86 1.55
N VAL A 83 -11.19 -4.18 2.18
CA VAL A 83 -11.77 -3.32 3.21
C VAL A 83 -10.88 -3.21 4.45
N SER A 84 -9.92 -4.12 4.63
CA SER A 84 -9.01 -4.10 5.76
C SER A 84 -7.84 -3.15 5.59
N ILE A 85 -7.71 -2.48 4.45
CA ILE A 85 -6.66 -1.50 4.20
C ILE A 85 -6.93 -0.23 5.01
N ALA A 86 -5.88 0.36 5.55
CA ALA A 86 -5.93 1.69 6.16
C ALA A 86 -4.59 2.40 5.95
N ALA A 87 -4.55 3.70 6.27
CA ALA A 87 -3.32 4.48 6.17
C ALA A 87 -2.27 4.00 7.16
N SER A 88 -2.70 3.56 8.35
CA SER A 88 -1.80 3.06 9.38
C SER A 88 -2.55 2.19 10.37
N PHE A 89 -1.80 1.37 11.11
CA PHE A 89 -2.31 0.55 12.21
C PHE A 89 -1.41 0.67 13.42
N ALA A 90 -1.99 0.76 14.60
CA ALA A 90 -1.24 0.74 15.84
C ALA A 90 -0.72 -0.67 16.12
N ILE A 91 0.49 -0.75 16.67
CA ILE A 91 1.11 -1.99 17.08
C ILE A 91 0.88 -2.17 18.58
N ALA A 92 0.32 -3.33 18.97
CA ALA A 92 0.16 -3.67 20.37
C ALA A 92 1.41 -4.38 20.89
N VAL A 93 1.73 -4.13 22.16
CA VAL A 93 2.84 -4.81 22.85
C VAL A 93 2.44 -6.25 23.17
N GLY A 94 3.42 -7.14 23.15
CA GLY A 94 3.23 -8.51 23.61
C GLY A 94 2.98 -9.57 22.53
N HIS A 95 2.92 -9.20 21.27
CA HIS A 95 2.78 -10.18 20.20
C HIS A 95 4.08 -10.98 20.07
N THR A 96 4.05 -12.22 20.50
CA THR A 96 5.24 -13.09 20.57
C THR A 96 5.22 -14.14 19.45
N TYR A 97 6.38 -14.46 18.95
CA TYR A 97 6.54 -15.48 17.90
C TYR A 97 7.85 -16.25 18.08
N THR A 98 7.80 -17.55 17.87
CA THR A 98 8.97 -18.42 17.95
C THR A 98 9.14 -19.17 16.63
N HIS A 99 10.37 -19.27 16.15
CA HIS A 99 10.67 -20.00 14.92
C HIS A 99 12.04 -20.68 15.03
N ASP A 100 12.12 -21.91 14.55
CA ASP A 100 13.39 -22.64 14.47
C ASP A 100 14.22 -22.07 13.32
N ILE A 101 15.55 -22.04 13.53
CA ILE A 101 16.50 -21.53 12.54
C ILE A 101 17.24 -22.71 11.94
N GLY A 102 17.37 -22.75 10.62
CA GLY A 102 18.09 -23.79 9.91
C GLY A 102 19.56 -23.85 10.33
N LYS A 103 20.14 -25.08 10.28
CA LYS A 103 21.54 -25.27 10.59
C LYS A 103 22.40 -24.39 9.70
N LYS A 104 23.38 -23.71 10.28
CA LYS A 104 24.31 -22.81 9.58
C LYS A 104 23.61 -21.64 8.89
N LYS A 105 22.39 -21.32 9.30
CA LYS A 105 21.62 -20.20 8.79
C LYS A 105 21.33 -19.21 9.90
N TYR A 106 21.11 -17.97 9.52
CA TYR A 106 20.66 -16.92 10.44
C TYR A 106 19.19 -16.64 10.17
N GLY A 107 18.38 -16.68 11.22
CA GLY A 107 16.97 -16.37 11.15
C GLY A 107 16.71 -14.90 11.36
N HIS A 108 15.75 -14.37 10.63
CA HIS A 108 15.31 -12.98 10.74
C HIS A 108 13.81 -12.96 10.97
N LEU A 109 13.37 -12.09 11.86
CA LEU A 109 11.96 -11.83 12.09
C LEU A 109 11.72 -10.32 12.06
N GLN A 110 10.71 -9.93 11.31
CA GLN A 110 10.28 -8.54 11.20
C GLN A 110 8.79 -8.46 11.45
N TYR A 111 8.38 -7.59 12.37
CA TYR A 111 6.95 -7.34 12.59
C TYR A 111 6.42 -6.37 11.55
N GLY A 112 5.23 -6.62 11.07
CA GLY A 112 4.60 -5.76 10.08
C GLY A 112 3.20 -6.22 9.73
N SER A 113 2.69 -5.72 8.63
CA SER A 113 1.36 -6.03 8.12
C SER A 113 1.45 -6.74 6.78
N TRP A 114 0.59 -7.76 6.60
CA TRP A 114 0.40 -8.43 5.32
C TRP A 114 -0.54 -7.58 4.47
N GLY A 115 0.03 -6.62 3.79
CA GLY A 115 -0.71 -5.62 3.03
C GLY A 115 -0.57 -5.77 1.53
N TYR A 116 -0.62 -4.64 0.84
CA TYR A 116 -0.59 -4.61 -0.63
C TYR A 116 0.33 -3.53 -1.16
N LYS A 117 0.99 -3.84 -2.27
CA LYS A 117 1.64 -2.87 -3.12
C LYS A 117 0.72 -2.61 -4.30
N LEU A 118 0.38 -1.36 -4.53
CA LEU A 118 -0.60 -0.95 -5.52
C LEU A 118 0.02 0.01 -6.52
N SER A 119 -0.50 -0.03 -7.74
CA SER A 119 -0.30 1.05 -8.70
C SER A 119 -1.61 1.81 -8.82
N TRP A 120 -1.54 3.12 -8.92
CA TRP A 120 -2.72 3.97 -9.04
C TRP A 120 -2.56 4.99 -10.15
N ALA A 121 -3.67 5.48 -10.62
CA ALA A 121 -3.71 6.56 -11.59
C ALA A 121 -4.83 7.53 -11.25
N LYS A 122 -4.60 8.80 -11.59
CA LYS A 122 -5.61 9.83 -11.49
C LYS A 122 -6.05 10.18 -12.91
N TYR A 123 -7.33 10.24 -13.12
CA TYR A 123 -7.94 10.51 -14.42
C TYR A 123 -8.73 11.80 -14.37
N ALA A 124 -8.74 12.53 -15.49
CA ALA A 124 -9.52 13.73 -15.63
C ALA A 124 -9.89 13.93 -17.10
N SER A 125 -10.82 14.82 -17.37
CA SER A 125 -11.14 15.17 -18.74
C SER A 125 -9.98 15.89 -19.39
N SER A 126 -9.75 15.64 -20.68
CA SER A 126 -8.81 16.41 -21.47
C SER A 126 -9.29 17.87 -21.61
N ALA A 127 -8.42 18.74 -22.11
CA ALA A 127 -8.75 20.15 -22.26
C ALA A 127 -9.96 20.36 -23.16
N ASP A 128 -10.13 19.53 -24.19
CA ASP A 128 -11.29 19.62 -25.10
C ASP A 128 -12.51 18.87 -24.59
N ARG A 129 -12.39 18.21 -23.44
CA ARG A 129 -13.46 17.41 -22.80
C ARG A 129 -13.95 16.24 -23.64
N CYS A 130 -13.18 15.80 -24.63
CA CYS A 130 -13.55 14.70 -25.50
C CYS A 130 -12.98 13.37 -25.04
N HIS A 131 -11.99 13.37 -24.14
CA HIS A 131 -11.29 12.18 -23.70
C HIS A 131 -11.08 12.21 -22.19
N ILE A 132 -10.90 11.01 -21.63
CA ILE A 132 -10.42 10.84 -20.28
C ILE A 132 -8.92 10.55 -20.38
N VAL A 133 -8.13 11.34 -19.70
CA VAL A 133 -6.68 11.21 -19.72
C VAL A 133 -6.11 10.95 -18.33
N LYS A 134 -4.98 10.27 -18.31
CA LYS A 134 -4.25 9.99 -17.08
C LYS A 134 -3.40 11.22 -16.76
N VAL A 135 -3.70 11.88 -15.65
CA VAL A 135 -2.98 13.11 -15.28
C VAL A 135 -1.94 12.92 -14.20
N SER A 136 -2.00 11.81 -13.47
CA SER A 136 -1.01 11.45 -12.47
C SER A 136 -0.97 9.94 -12.32
N THR A 137 0.17 9.41 -11.94
CA THR A 137 0.33 7.98 -11.64
C THR A 137 1.27 7.82 -10.48
N GLY A 138 1.23 6.67 -9.83
CA GLY A 138 2.14 6.36 -8.75
C GLY A 138 1.90 4.99 -8.17
N THR A 139 2.48 4.78 -7.01
CA THR A 139 2.38 3.52 -6.28
C THR A 139 1.97 3.79 -4.84
N ALA A 140 1.52 2.74 -4.16
CA ALA A 140 1.22 2.79 -2.74
C ALA A 140 1.57 1.45 -2.13
N LYS A 141 2.07 1.49 -0.88
CA LYS A 141 2.30 0.31 -0.07
C LYS A 141 1.46 0.48 1.17
N LEU A 142 0.36 -0.25 1.26
CA LEU A 142 -0.65 -0.01 2.28
C LEU A 142 -0.83 -1.23 3.17
N PRO A 143 -0.83 -1.03 4.51
CA PRO A 143 -1.03 -2.11 5.45
C PRO A 143 -2.51 -2.51 5.52
N THR A 144 -2.73 -3.73 6.03
CA THR A 144 -4.06 -4.20 6.41
C THR A 144 -4.06 -4.52 7.90
N LYS A 145 -5.22 -4.84 8.45
CA LYS A 145 -5.32 -5.25 9.85
C LYS A 145 -4.66 -6.60 10.13
N SER A 146 -4.25 -7.33 9.09
CA SER A 146 -3.54 -8.61 9.25
C SER A 146 -2.08 -8.32 9.56
N MET A 147 -1.70 -8.41 10.82
CA MET A 147 -0.35 -8.09 11.30
C MET A 147 0.29 -9.30 11.93
N GLY A 148 1.61 -9.39 11.85
CA GLY A 148 2.36 -10.48 12.43
C GLY A 148 3.84 -10.41 12.08
N TRP A 149 4.52 -11.52 12.33
CA TRP A 149 5.95 -11.64 12.13
C TRP A 149 6.25 -12.35 10.83
N LYS A 150 7.11 -11.74 10.00
CA LYS A 150 7.63 -12.38 8.79
C LYS A 150 9.00 -12.98 9.11
N TYR A 151 9.20 -14.25 8.79
CA TYR A 151 10.46 -14.95 8.99
C TYR A 151 11.16 -15.21 7.67
N TRP A 152 12.49 -15.04 7.66
CA TRP A 152 13.33 -15.49 6.52
C TRP A 152 14.72 -15.85 7.05
N GLU A 153 15.49 -16.53 6.21
CA GLU A 153 16.84 -16.97 6.59
C GLU A 153 17.88 -16.45 5.61
N THR A 154 19.08 -16.22 6.12
CA THR A 154 20.23 -15.81 5.34
C THR A 154 21.44 -16.67 5.72
N ALA A 155 22.46 -16.70 4.84
CA ALA A 155 23.68 -17.45 5.11
C ALA A 155 24.62 -16.71 6.07
N SER A 156 24.39 -15.42 6.26
CA SER A 156 25.21 -14.59 7.14
C SER A 156 24.42 -13.46 7.77
#